data_eb71ced67cb7a423542cecfabc9e7fde
#
_entry.id   eb71ced67cb7a423542cecfabc9e7fde
#
_cell.length_a   1.000
_cell.length_b   1.000
_cell.length_c   1.000
_cell.angle_alpha   90.00
_cell.angle_beta   90.00
_cell.angle_gamma   90.00
#
_symmetry.space_group_name_H-M   'P 1'
#
loop_
_entity.id
_entity.type
_entity.pdbx_description
1 polymer ?
#
loop_
_entity_poly.entity_id
_entity_poly.type
_entity_poly.pdbx_seq_one_letter_code
_entity_poly.pdbx_strand_id
1 'polypeptide(L)'
;TPLPHFIQLESSNLVLLKLTRPEQEDLIISKSADGGWQINVPGASVTEGNIAQIVAEFNAIQVKQQLNLDLDLTTLGLDNPQYSFTLTQGDGTQHIIKIGSANPLNTDYYAQLDAGAPVLVSQGSIDNIVSIIESAATPPTPTPAPTATDG
;
A
#
# COMPACT_ATOMS: atom_id res chain seq x y z
N THR A 1 22.38 -15.23 -5.94
CA THR A 1 20.99 -15.68 -5.89
C THR A 1 20.09 -14.46 -5.67
N PRO A 2 19.12 -14.21 -6.55
CA PRO A 2 18.26 -13.06 -6.35
C PRO A 2 17.43 -13.21 -5.08
N LEU A 3 17.15 -12.10 -4.44
CA LEU A 3 16.31 -12.10 -3.27
C LEU A 3 14.88 -12.46 -3.64
N PRO A 4 14.17 -13.21 -2.78
CA PRO A 4 12.79 -13.56 -3.08
C PRO A 4 11.90 -12.34 -3.11
N HIS A 5 10.88 -12.38 -3.94
CA HIS A 5 9.86 -11.33 -3.96
C HIS A 5 8.96 -11.50 -2.74
N PHE A 6 8.55 -10.38 -2.17
CA PHE A 6 7.65 -10.40 -1.03
C PHE A 6 6.24 -10.85 -1.46
N ILE A 7 5.78 -10.33 -2.59
CA ILE A 7 4.46 -10.68 -3.13
C ILE A 7 4.51 -10.48 -4.65
N GLN A 8 3.71 -11.23 -5.37
CA GLN A 8 3.54 -11.05 -6.81
C GLN A 8 2.08 -10.77 -7.11
N LEU A 9 1.84 -9.69 -7.83
CA LEU A 9 0.50 -9.26 -8.19
C LEU A 9 0.42 -9.01 -9.69
N GLU A 10 -0.79 -9.13 -10.21
CA GLU A 10 -1.06 -8.74 -11.60
C GLU A 10 -2.11 -7.63 -11.59
N SER A 11 -1.82 -6.53 -12.26
CA SER A 11 -2.75 -5.40 -12.26
C SER A 11 -4.08 -5.77 -12.89
N SER A 12 -4.07 -6.68 -13.86
CA SER A 12 -5.31 -7.14 -14.50
C SER A 12 -6.17 -7.98 -13.57
N ASN A 13 -5.58 -8.56 -12.54
CA ASN A 13 -6.31 -9.43 -11.62
C ASN A 13 -6.69 -8.75 -10.31
N LEU A 14 -6.11 -7.59 -10.03
CA LEU A 14 -6.39 -6.86 -8.80
C LEU A 14 -7.72 -6.13 -8.94
N VAL A 15 -8.61 -6.30 -7.97
CA VAL A 15 -9.93 -5.64 -8.01
C VAL A 15 -10.16 -4.75 -6.82
N LEU A 16 -9.38 -4.88 -5.75
CA LEU A 16 -9.53 -4.04 -4.57
C LEU A 16 -8.21 -3.87 -3.86
N LEU A 17 -7.92 -2.65 -3.45
CA LEU A 17 -6.74 -2.30 -2.66
C LEU A 17 -7.19 -1.40 -1.53
N LYS A 18 -6.89 -1.82 -0.31
CA LYS A 18 -7.26 -1.03 0.86
C LYS A 18 -6.00 -0.70 1.64
N LEU A 19 -5.82 0.57 1.97
CA LEU A 19 -4.72 1.02 2.83
C LEU A 19 -5.31 1.45 4.16
N THR A 20 -4.88 0.78 5.22
CA THR A 20 -5.30 1.10 6.58
C THR A 20 -4.15 1.78 7.29
N ARG A 21 -4.42 2.90 7.95
CA ARG A 21 -3.42 3.66 8.70
C ARG A 21 -3.98 4.01 10.07
N PRO A 22 -3.15 4.01 11.12
CA PRO A 22 -3.64 4.39 12.45
C PRO A 22 -4.17 5.82 12.44
N GLU A 23 -5.27 6.04 13.12
CA GLU A 23 -5.84 7.38 13.33
C GLU A 23 -6.25 8.08 12.05
N GLN A 24 -6.32 7.36 10.94
CA GLN A 24 -6.78 7.91 9.67
C GLN A 24 -7.80 6.98 9.06
N GLU A 25 -8.62 7.53 8.17
CA GLU A 25 -9.60 6.72 7.48
C GLU A 25 -8.91 5.80 6.48
N ASP A 26 -9.50 4.62 6.30
CA ASP A 26 -8.98 3.67 5.32
C ASP A 26 -9.18 4.24 3.93
N LEU A 27 -8.18 4.05 3.07
CA LEU A 27 -8.28 4.40 1.67
C LEU A 27 -8.62 3.13 0.90
N ILE A 28 -9.77 3.11 0.25
CA ILE A 28 -10.25 1.93 -0.45
C ILE A 28 -10.33 2.24 -1.94
N ILE A 29 -9.54 1.53 -2.72
CA ILE A 29 -9.52 1.64 -4.17
C ILE A 29 -10.14 0.36 -4.72
N SER A 30 -11.15 0.49 -5.52
CA SER A 30 -11.85 -0.67 -6.06
C SER A 30 -12.10 -0.51 -7.54
N LYS A 31 -12.16 -1.65 -8.23
CA LYS A 31 -12.44 -1.68 -9.66
C LYS A 31 -13.94 -1.65 -9.87
N SER A 32 -14.39 -0.75 -10.72
CA SER A 32 -15.82 -0.65 -11.00
C SER A 32 -16.21 -1.64 -12.10
N ALA A 33 -17.52 -1.82 -12.24
CA ALA A 33 -18.07 -2.79 -13.19
C ALA A 33 -17.67 -2.48 -14.63
N ASP A 34 -17.43 -1.21 -14.95
CA ASP A 34 -17.05 -0.80 -16.30
C ASP A 34 -15.55 -0.88 -16.55
N GLY A 35 -14.80 -1.41 -15.59
CA GLY A 35 -13.35 -1.57 -15.74
C GLY A 35 -12.53 -0.40 -15.23
N GLY A 36 -13.18 0.68 -14.82
CA GLY A 36 -12.46 1.81 -14.23
C GLY A 36 -12.15 1.58 -12.76
N TRP A 37 -11.48 2.54 -12.16
CA TRP A 37 -11.10 2.48 -10.75
C TRP A 37 -11.74 3.60 -9.98
N GLN A 38 -12.08 3.34 -8.75
CA GLN A 38 -12.70 4.31 -7.85
C GLN A 38 -11.99 4.28 -6.50
N ILE A 39 -12.02 5.42 -5.82
CA ILE A 39 -11.50 5.52 -4.46
C ILE A 39 -12.59 6.15 -3.59
N ASN A 40 -12.59 5.79 -2.31
CA ASN A 40 -13.64 6.21 -1.39
C ASN A 40 -13.50 7.65 -0.91
N VAL A 41 -12.62 8.43 -1.50
CA VAL A 41 -12.43 9.84 -1.14
C VAL A 41 -13.19 10.71 -2.13
N PRO A 42 -14.15 11.53 -1.68
CA PRO A 42 -14.89 12.40 -2.61
C PRO A 42 -13.96 13.32 -3.39
N GLY A 43 -14.17 13.44 -4.68
CA GLY A 43 -13.38 14.31 -5.54
C GLY A 43 -12.05 13.74 -5.97
N ALA A 44 -11.60 12.64 -5.38
CA ALA A 44 -10.36 12.00 -5.79
C ALA A 44 -10.63 11.01 -6.91
N SER A 45 -9.60 10.71 -7.68
CA SER A 45 -9.72 9.74 -8.76
C SER A 45 -8.45 8.91 -8.86
N VAL A 46 -8.62 7.67 -9.30
CA VAL A 46 -7.53 6.73 -9.47
C VAL A 46 -7.54 6.28 -10.92
N THR A 47 -6.37 6.30 -11.55
CA THR A 47 -6.24 5.85 -12.93
C THR A 47 -5.65 4.45 -12.98
N GLU A 48 -5.82 3.80 -14.12
CA GLU A 48 -5.18 2.51 -14.32
C GLU A 48 -3.67 2.62 -14.22
N GLY A 49 -3.10 3.75 -14.62
CA GLY A 49 -1.67 3.99 -14.46
C GLY A 49 -1.23 3.99 -13.02
N ASN A 50 -2.05 4.58 -12.12
CA ASN A 50 -1.75 4.54 -10.69
C ASN A 50 -1.73 3.11 -10.18
N ILE A 51 -2.70 2.30 -10.61
CA ILE A 51 -2.76 0.91 -10.18
C ILE A 51 -1.56 0.13 -10.70
N ALA A 52 -1.18 0.35 -11.95
CA ALA A 52 -0.01 -0.32 -12.52
C ALA A 52 1.26 0.04 -11.74
N GLN A 53 1.41 1.30 -11.33
CA GLN A 53 2.56 1.70 -10.54
C GLN A 53 2.55 1.04 -9.16
N ILE A 54 1.39 0.99 -8.52
CA ILE A 54 1.27 0.35 -7.21
C ILE A 54 1.63 -1.13 -7.31
N VAL A 55 1.10 -1.82 -8.30
CA VAL A 55 1.39 -3.23 -8.50
C VAL A 55 2.87 -3.45 -8.78
N ALA A 56 3.47 -2.58 -9.61
CA ALA A 56 4.90 -2.68 -9.90
C ALA A 56 5.74 -2.51 -8.65
N GLU A 57 5.35 -1.57 -7.77
CA GLU A 57 6.10 -1.37 -6.52
C GLU A 57 5.95 -2.56 -5.58
N PHE A 58 4.73 -3.13 -5.48
CA PHE A 58 4.56 -4.34 -4.68
C PHE A 58 5.43 -5.48 -5.21
N ASN A 59 5.46 -5.65 -6.52
CA ASN A 59 6.27 -6.71 -7.12
C ASN A 59 7.77 -6.44 -6.97
N ALA A 60 8.15 -5.18 -6.82
CA ALA A 60 9.54 -4.79 -6.63
C ALA A 60 10.02 -4.94 -5.20
N ILE A 61 9.11 -5.16 -4.25
CA ILE A 61 9.50 -5.36 -2.86
C ILE A 61 10.32 -6.64 -2.77
N GLN A 62 11.53 -6.51 -2.23
CA GLN A 62 12.40 -7.65 -2.02
C GLN A 62 12.50 -7.94 -0.54
N VAL A 63 12.50 -9.22 -0.20
CA VAL A 63 12.69 -9.65 1.18
C VAL A 63 14.18 -9.55 1.48
N LYS A 64 14.53 -8.61 2.34
CA LYS A 64 15.95 -8.42 2.72
C LYS A 64 16.40 -9.49 3.69
N GLN A 65 15.50 -9.91 4.56
CA GLN A 65 15.80 -10.92 5.57
C GLN A 65 14.50 -11.56 6.03
N GLN A 66 14.52 -12.87 6.20
CA GLN A 66 13.39 -13.58 6.77
C GLN A 66 13.63 -13.73 8.27
N LEU A 67 12.58 -13.55 9.05
CA LEU A 67 12.65 -13.60 10.50
C LEU A 67 11.90 -14.83 10.99
N ASN A 68 12.10 -15.18 12.25
CA ASN A 68 11.45 -16.35 12.82
C ASN A 68 10.02 -16.03 13.24
N LEU A 69 9.14 -17.02 13.08
CA LEU A 69 7.77 -16.88 13.57
C LEU A 69 7.71 -16.72 15.10
N ASP A 70 8.77 -17.13 15.78
CA ASP A 70 8.82 -17.03 17.25
C ASP A 70 9.04 -15.62 17.73
N LEU A 71 9.37 -14.70 16.84
CA LEU A 71 9.59 -13.31 17.26
C LEU A 71 8.28 -12.68 17.68
N ASP A 72 8.39 -11.83 18.70
CA ASP A 72 7.22 -11.14 19.23
C ASP A 72 6.79 -10.06 18.24
N LEU A 73 5.57 -10.19 17.72
CA LEU A 73 5.05 -9.24 16.75
C LEU A 73 4.94 -7.84 17.35
N THR A 74 4.71 -7.75 18.65
CA THR A 74 4.66 -6.46 19.33
C THR A 74 6.00 -5.74 19.24
N THR A 75 7.11 -6.47 19.40
CA THR A 75 8.44 -5.89 19.27
C THR A 75 8.69 -5.37 17.88
N LEU A 76 8.14 -6.03 16.87
CA LEU A 76 8.31 -5.64 15.48
C LEU A 76 7.30 -4.59 15.03
N GLY A 77 6.32 -4.28 15.86
CA GLY A 77 5.28 -3.34 15.51
C GLY A 77 4.20 -3.92 14.63
N LEU A 78 4.18 -5.23 14.47
CA LEU A 78 3.21 -5.89 13.59
C LEU A 78 1.85 -6.15 14.24
N ASP A 79 1.78 -6.08 15.56
CA ASP A 79 0.49 -6.15 16.26
C ASP A 79 -0.28 -4.83 16.16
N ASN A 80 0.42 -3.74 15.83
CA ASN A 80 -0.17 -2.43 15.61
C ASN A 80 0.55 -1.78 14.44
N PRO A 81 0.37 -2.32 13.23
CA PRO A 81 1.17 -1.88 12.08
C PRO A 81 0.90 -0.43 11.71
N GLN A 82 1.95 0.25 11.24
CA GLN A 82 1.78 1.62 10.77
C GLN A 82 1.05 1.68 9.44
N TYR A 83 1.10 0.61 8.65
CA TYR A 83 0.34 0.47 7.43
C TYR A 83 -0.16 -0.95 7.31
N SER A 84 -1.35 -1.11 6.77
CA SER A 84 -1.87 -2.43 6.43
C SER A 84 -2.50 -2.33 5.05
N PHE A 85 -2.06 -3.20 4.16
CA PHE A 85 -2.62 -3.26 2.81
C PHE A 85 -3.46 -4.52 2.68
N THR A 86 -4.68 -4.35 2.21
CA THR A 86 -5.54 -5.49 1.89
C THR A 86 -5.74 -5.50 0.39
N LEU A 87 -5.35 -6.60 -0.25
CA LEU A 87 -5.39 -6.74 -1.70
C LEU A 87 -6.33 -7.89 -2.04
N THR A 88 -7.32 -7.60 -2.88
CA THR A 88 -8.27 -8.62 -3.32
C THR A 88 -8.15 -8.78 -4.83
N GLN A 89 -8.06 -10.01 -5.28
CA GLN A 89 -7.96 -10.34 -6.70
C GLN A 89 -9.31 -10.80 -7.24
N GLY A 90 -9.44 -10.77 -8.56
CA GLY A 90 -10.69 -11.11 -9.22
C GLY A 90 -11.15 -12.54 -8.99
N ASP A 91 -10.23 -13.44 -8.63
CA ASP A 91 -10.57 -14.83 -8.32
C ASP A 91 -11.01 -15.01 -6.86
N GLY A 92 -11.08 -13.93 -6.09
CA GLY A 92 -11.46 -13.98 -4.68
C GLY A 92 -10.30 -14.12 -3.72
N THR A 93 -9.08 -14.28 -4.22
CA THR A 93 -7.90 -14.39 -3.37
C THR A 93 -7.65 -13.05 -2.68
N GLN A 94 -7.38 -13.10 -1.40
CA GLN A 94 -7.12 -11.90 -0.61
C GLN A 94 -5.80 -12.03 0.11
N HIS A 95 -5.01 -10.96 0.10
CA HIS A 95 -3.75 -10.90 0.83
C HIS A 95 -3.76 -9.70 1.76
N ILE A 96 -3.24 -9.88 2.94
CA ILE A 96 -3.11 -8.79 3.92
C ILE A 96 -1.63 -8.62 4.22
N ILE A 97 -1.11 -7.43 3.99
CA ILE A 97 0.28 -7.09 4.23
C ILE A 97 0.31 -6.09 5.38
N LYS A 98 1.00 -6.44 6.45
CA LYS A 98 1.16 -5.55 7.58
C LYS A 98 2.58 -5.01 7.59
N ILE A 99 2.71 -3.70 7.76
CA ILE A 99 4.01 -3.03 7.81
C ILE A 99 4.18 -2.49 9.21
N GLY A 100 5.14 -3.04 9.92
CA GLY A 100 5.40 -2.65 11.30
C GLY A 100 6.42 -1.53 11.41
N SER A 101 7.23 -1.59 12.45
CA SER A 101 8.22 -0.55 12.73
C SER A 101 9.41 -0.65 11.79
N ALA A 102 10.17 0.44 11.71
CA ALA A 102 11.46 0.42 11.01
C ALA A 102 12.46 -0.39 11.82
N ASN A 103 13.43 -0.99 11.14
CA ASN A 103 14.50 -1.68 11.82
C ASN A 103 15.42 -0.67 12.53
N PRO A 104 16.30 -1.14 13.43
CA PRO A 104 17.17 -0.21 14.18
C PRO A 104 18.03 0.68 13.30
N LEU A 105 18.40 0.23 12.10
CA LEU A 105 19.19 1.02 11.17
C LEU A 105 18.35 2.02 10.40
N ASN A 106 17.02 1.92 10.51
CA ASN A 106 16.07 2.79 9.83
C ASN A 106 16.22 2.73 8.29
N THR A 107 16.48 1.54 7.79
CA THR A 107 16.61 1.30 6.34
C THR A 107 15.49 0.42 5.80
N ASP A 108 14.90 -0.39 6.66
CA ASP A 108 13.90 -1.38 6.25
C ASP A 108 12.74 -1.37 7.25
N TYR A 109 11.60 -1.88 6.80
CA TYR A 109 10.46 -2.09 7.69
C TYR A 109 10.27 -3.57 7.95
N TYR A 110 9.78 -3.88 9.14
CA TYR A 110 9.28 -5.22 9.42
C TYR A 110 7.93 -5.37 8.74
N ALA A 111 7.73 -6.48 8.06
CA ALA A 111 6.51 -6.72 7.31
C ALA A 111 6.06 -8.15 7.49
N GLN A 112 4.77 -8.37 7.35
CA GLN A 112 4.20 -9.70 7.42
C GLN A 112 3.15 -9.84 6.32
N LEU A 113 3.27 -10.89 5.52
CA LEU A 113 2.29 -11.21 4.48
C LEU A 113 1.36 -12.28 5.02
N ASP A 114 0.07 -11.97 5.09
CA ASP A 114 -0.95 -12.87 5.63
C ASP A 114 -0.52 -13.32 7.05
N ALA A 115 -0.50 -14.59 7.33
CA ALA A 115 -0.08 -15.12 8.63
C ALA A 115 1.33 -15.72 8.58
N GLY A 116 2.11 -15.34 7.57
CA GLY A 116 3.45 -15.90 7.41
C GLY A 116 4.46 -15.31 8.38
N ALA A 117 5.70 -15.76 8.25
CA ALA A 117 6.78 -15.27 9.09
C ALA A 117 7.09 -13.80 8.78
N PRO A 118 7.46 -13.01 9.78
CA PRO A 118 7.86 -11.62 9.52
C PRO A 118 9.11 -11.56 8.66
N VAL A 119 9.23 -10.51 7.88
CA VAL A 119 10.40 -10.28 7.02
C VAL A 119 10.80 -8.81 7.11
N LEU A 120 11.99 -8.52 6.62
CA LEU A 120 12.44 -7.14 6.43
C LEU A 120 12.32 -6.79 4.96
N VAL A 121 11.71 -5.64 4.69
CA VAL A 121 11.54 -5.15 3.32
C VAL A 121 12.02 -3.71 3.25
N SER A 122 12.39 -3.27 2.05
CA SER A 122 12.94 -1.93 1.86
C SER A 122 11.91 -0.85 2.18
N GLN A 123 12.32 0.17 2.94
CA GLN A 123 11.44 1.31 3.23
C GLN A 123 11.05 2.05 1.96
N GLY A 124 11.96 2.16 1.01
CA GLY A 124 11.69 2.91 -0.21
C GLY A 124 10.49 2.38 -0.98
N SER A 125 10.40 1.06 -1.12
CA SER A 125 9.28 0.46 -1.84
C SER A 125 7.95 0.73 -1.12
N ILE A 126 7.94 0.56 0.20
CA ILE A 126 6.72 0.78 0.98
C ILE A 126 6.32 2.26 0.93
N ASP A 127 7.28 3.16 1.11
CA ASP A 127 6.99 4.60 1.08
C ASP A 127 6.46 5.02 -0.29
N ASN A 128 7.00 4.45 -1.36
CA ASN A 128 6.51 4.74 -2.71
C ASN A 128 5.06 4.30 -2.87
N ILE A 129 4.73 3.10 -2.41
CA ILE A 129 3.36 2.60 -2.51
C ILE A 129 2.40 3.51 -1.76
N VAL A 130 2.74 3.86 -0.52
CA VAL A 130 1.90 4.73 0.29
C VAL A 130 1.75 6.10 -0.38
N SER A 131 2.84 6.62 -0.91
CA SER A 131 2.83 7.93 -1.58
C SER A 131 1.92 7.92 -2.81
N ILE A 132 1.97 6.88 -3.61
CA ILE A 132 1.11 6.77 -4.79
C ILE A 132 -0.36 6.72 -4.38
N ILE A 133 -0.68 5.93 -3.37
CA ILE A 133 -2.05 5.80 -2.90
C ILE A 133 -2.54 7.11 -2.32
N GLU A 134 -1.73 7.77 -1.52
CA GLU A 134 -2.12 9.03 -0.90
C GLU A 134 -2.27 10.13 -1.92
N SER A 135 -1.41 10.15 -2.94
CA SER A 135 -1.53 11.12 -4.03
C SER A 135 -2.83 10.91 -4.79
N ALA A 136 -3.19 9.66 -5.07
CA ALA A 136 -4.44 9.36 -5.75
C ALA A 136 -5.63 9.73 -4.89
N ALA A 137 -5.50 9.62 -3.58
CA ALA A 137 -6.57 9.93 -2.64
C ALA A 137 -6.74 11.43 -2.40
N THR A 138 -5.78 12.25 -2.82
CA THR A 138 -5.86 13.69 -2.62
C THR A 138 -6.62 14.29 -3.79
N PRO A 139 -7.81 14.88 -3.56
CA PRO A 139 -8.53 15.54 -4.64
C PRO A 139 -7.71 16.71 -5.18
N PRO A 140 -7.82 17.02 -6.47
CA PRO A 140 -7.12 18.19 -6.98
C PRO A 140 -7.59 19.42 -6.22
N THR A 141 -6.64 20.18 -5.71
CA THR A 141 -6.96 21.41 -5.02
C THR A 141 -7.65 22.33 -6.03
N PRO A 142 -8.87 22.79 -5.74
CA PRO A 142 -9.49 23.75 -6.64
C PRO A 142 -8.57 24.95 -6.74
N THR A 143 -8.11 25.21 -7.93
CA THR A 143 -7.34 26.43 -8.18
C THR A 143 -8.16 27.56 -7.57
N PRO A 144 -7.64 28.27 -6.58
CA PRO A 144 -8.40 29.38 -6.06
C PRO A 144 -8.69 30.27 -7.25
N ALA A 145 -9.93 30.43 -7.51
CA ALA A 145 -10.37 31.36 -8.51
C ALA A 145 -9.52 32.58 -8.31
N PRO A 146 -8.83 33.05 -9.33
CA PRO A 146 -8.06 34.26 -9.17
C PRO A 146 -9.00 35.20 -8.50
N THR A 147 -8.71 35.49 -7.30
CA THR A 147 -9.46 36.39 -6.56
C THR A 147 -9.51 37.55 -7.44
N ALA A 148 -10.49 37.62 -8.02
CA ALA A 148 -10.62 38.81 -8.67
C ALA A 148 -10.16 39.83 -7.79
N THR A 149 -9.56 40.10 -7.75
CA THR A 149 -9.50 40.89 -7.25
C THR A 149 -10.03 41.76 -7.47
N ASP A 150 -10.51 41.90 -7.22
CA ASP A 150 -10.86 42.47 -7.41
C ASP A 150 -10.77 43.21 -7.54
N GLY A 151 -10.70 43.31 -7.70
CA GLY A 151 -10.58 43.95 -7.94
C GLY A 151 -10.31 44.19 -7.80
#